data_60d33d61ae5f2315e50c3684d38a732f
#
_entry.id   60d33d61ae5f2315e50c3684d38a732f
#
_cell.length_a   1.000
_cell.length_b   1.000
_cell.length_c   1.000
_cell.angle_alpha   90.00
_cell.angle_beta   90.00
_cell.angle_gamma   90.00
#
_symmetry.space_group_name_H-M   'P 1'
#
loop_
_entity.id
_entity.type
_entity.pdbx_description
1 polymer ?
#
loop_
_entity_poly.entity_id
_entity_poly.type
_entity_poly.pdbx_seq_one_letter_code
_entity_poly.pdbx_strand_id
1 'polypeptide(L)'
;KKNTKAAVWTKYGEALVNAYEAPTGGIQPGWPRNLITERPSLTQPAEVNGQAVTKLVFADKNIYVDEAGNVVVVEVTSPITENALDKAVDAYKKAYEMDPKTEKDVVAALQKIVTNYTNDAINDYTFGNYAKASQAFEKAANPSLVAPLKELDGSALYNAGFTAALAKDYS
;
A
#
# COMPACT_ATOMS: atom_id res chain seq x y z
N LYS A 1 5.76 -16.76 -30.60
CA LYS A 1 6.94 -16.57 -29.73
C LYS A 1 6.53 -15.63 -28.58
N LYS A 2 6.89 -15.98 -27.34
CA LYS A 2 6.66 -15.13 -26.18
C LYS A 2 7.59 -13.90 -26.30
N ASN A 3 7.05 -12.69 -26.13
CA ASN A 3 7.86 -11.48 -26.16
C ASN A 3 8.72 -11.41 -24.88
N THR A 4 10.00 -11.75 -25.01
CA THR A 4 10.93 -11.79 -23.88
C THR A 4 11.10 -10.44 -23.20
N LYS A 5 10.94 -9.34 -23.92
CA LYS A 5 11.03 -7.98 -23.37
C LYS A 5 9.82 -7.67 -22.46
N ALA A 6 8.60 -8.02 -22.90
CA ALA A 6 7.40 -7.85 -22.06
C ALA A 6 7.50 -8.70 -20.78
N ALA A 7 7.98 -9.96 -20.87
CA ALA A 7 8.18 -10.81 -19.70
C ALA A 7 9.20 -10.24 -18.70
N VAL A 8 10.23 -9.52 -19.17
CA VAL A 8 11.19 -8.84 -18.29
C VAL A 8 10.50 -7.72 -17.49
N TRP A 9 9.67 -6.89 -18.16
CA TRP A 9 8.93 -5.84 -17.50
C TRP A 9 7.90 -6.37 -16.49
N THR A 10 7.19 -7.46 -16.81
CA THR A 10 6.28 -8.14 -15.87
C THR A 10 7.03 -8.60 -14.61
N LYS A 11 8.19 -9.25 -14.78
CA LYS A 11 9.01 -9.69 -13.64
C LYS A 11 9.59 -8.54 -12.84
N TYR A 12 9.94 -7.43 -13.49
CA TYR A 12 10.41 -6.24 -12.80
C TYR A 12 9.28 -5.62 -11.96
N GLY A 13 8.06 -5.52 -12.50
CA GLY A 13 6.89 -5.08 -11.76
C GLY A 13 6.60 -5.97 -10.55
N GLU A 14 6.66 -7.30 -10.71
CA GLU A 14 6.50 -8.26 -9.63
C GLU A 14 7.56 -8.08 -8.53
N ALA A 15 8.82 -7.90 -8.90
CA ALA A 15 9.90 -7.66 -7.95
C ALA A 15 9.69 -6.36 -7.14
N LEU A 16 9.16 -5.31 -7.77
CA LEU A 16 8.84 -4.04 -7.12
C LEU A 16 7.68 -4.17 -6.13
N VAL A 17 6.62 -4.90 -6.49
CA VAL A 17 5.50 -5.20 -5.57
C VAL A 17 6.00 -6.03 -4.38
N ASN A 18 6.81 -7.04 -4.61
CA ASN A 18 7.40 -7.84 -3.55
C ASN A 18 8.31 -6.99 -2.63
N ALA A 19 9.09 -6.07 -3.18
CA ALA A 19 9.92 -5.15 -2.41
C ALA A 19 9.10 -4.18 -1.56
N TYR A 20 7.92 -3.77 -2.04
CA TYR A 20 6.98 -2.96 -1.27
C TYR A 20 6.39 -3.74 -0.09
N GLU A 21 5.99 -4.99 -0.31
CA GLU A 21 5.31 -5.82 0.70
C GLU A 21 6.26 -6.46 1.73
N ALA A 22 7.53 -6.64 1.38
CA ALA A 22 8.49 -7.36 2.21
C ALA A 22 8.64 -6.80 3.64
N PRO A 23 8.71 -5.47 3.88
CA PRO A 23 8.86 -4.93 5.24
C PRO A 23 7.69 -5.30 6.16
N THR A 24 6.45 -5.35 5.65
CA THR A 24 5.28 -5.69 6.46
C THR A 24 5.20 -7.17 6.78
N GLY A 25 5.81 -8.03 5.95
CA GLY A 25 5.72 -9.49 6.10
C GLY A 25 4.29 -10.03 6.05
N GLY A 26 3.37 -9.26 5.42
CA GLY A 26 1.94 -9.60 5.35
C GLY A 26 1.13 -9.23 6.59
N ILE A 27 1.73 -8.58 7.59
CA ILE A 27 1.03 -8.11 8.79
C ILE A 27 0.04 -7.02 8.38
N GLN A 28 -1.20 -7.13 8.88
CA GLN A 28 -2.31 -6.24 8.51
C GLN A 28 -3.05 -5.75 9.77
N PRO A 29 -3.72 -4.59 9.70
CA PRO A 29 -4.64 -4.15 10.73
C PRO A 29 -5.68 -5.24 11.09
N GLY A 30 -5.99 -5.35 12.37
CA GLY A 30 -6.86 -6.38 12.91
C GLY A 30 -6.17 -7.69 13.28
N TRP A 31 -4.91 -7.91 12.89
CA TRP A 31 -4.17 -9.10 13.30
C TRP A 31 -3.86 -9.08 14.79
N PRO A 32 -4.05 -10.21 15.50
CA PRO A 32 -3.65 -10.31 16.89
C PRO A 32 -2.12 -10.31 17.02
N ARG A 33 -1.62 -9.60 18.02
CA ARG A 33 -0.18 -9.44 18.29
C ARG A 33 0.59 -10.75 18.37
N ASN A 34 -0.04 -11.82 18.85
CA ASN A 34 0.60 -13.14 18.99
C ASN A 34 0.98 -13.79 17.65
N LEU A 35 0.48 -13.30 16.53
CA LEU A 35 0.88 -13.71 15.18
C LEU A 35 2.17 -13.01 14.69
N ILE A 36 2.63 -11.97 15.41
CA ILE A 36 3.88 -11.30 15.12
C ILE A 36 5.01 -12.12 15.74
N THR A 37 5.68 -12.90 14.91
CA THR A 37 6.76 -13.82 15.36
C THR A 37 8.10 -13.12 15.52
N GLU A 38 8.29 -11.99 14.84
CA GLU A 38 9.50 -11.17 14.95
C GLU A 38 9.55 -10.46 16.30
N ARG A 39 10.74 -10.39 16.91
CA ARG A 39 10.92 -9.72 18.19
C ARG A 39 11.22 -8.23 17.98
N PRO A 40 10.41 -7.32 18.56
CA PRO A 40 10.70 -5.88 18.47
C PRO A 40 11.97 -5.55 19.26
N SER A 41 12.73 -4.57 18.75
CA SER A 41 13.90 -4.01 19.44
C SER A 41 13.51 -3.14 20.63
N LEU A 42 12.32 -2.51 20.56
CA LEU A 42 11.77 -1.66 21.60
C LEU A 42 10.24 -1.80 21.61
N THR A 43 9.67 -1.71 22.80
CA THR A 43 8.21 -1.62 23.03
C THR A 43 7.96 -0.42 23.91
N GLN A 44 7.09 0.50 23.48
CA GLN A 44 6.82 1.74 24.21
C GLN A 44 5.36 2.19 24.03
N PRO A 45 4.81 2.96 24.99
CA PRO A 45 3.53 3.64 24.80
C PRO A 45 3.59 4.61 23.64
N ALA A 46 2.48 4.75 22.93
CA ALA A 46 2.30 5.70 21.84
C ALA A 46 0.83 6.11 21.74
N GLU A 47 0.54 7.04 20.84
CA GLU A 47 -0.80 7.47 20.51
C GLU A 47 -0.98 7.46 19.00
N VAL A 48 -2.13 7.00 18.53
CA VAL A 48 -2.53 7.05 17.12
C VAL A 48 -3.90 7.70 17.06
N ASN A 49 -3.98 8.89 16.48
CA ASN A 49 -5.21 9.67 16.32
C ASN A 49 -6.03 9.78 17.62
N GLY A 50 -5.38 10.13 18.73
CA GLY A 50 -6.01 10.29 20.04
C GLY A 50 -6.27 8.99 20.81
N GLN A 51 -5.91 7.84 20.27
CA GLN A 51 -6.06 6.53 20.94
C GLN A 51 -4.71 6.07 21.49
N ALA A 52 -4.71 5.66 22.76
CA ALA A 52 -3.53 5.03 23.38
C ALA A 52 -3.27 3.67 22.75
N VAL A 53 -2.02 3.43 22.37
CA VAL A 53 -1.57 2.18 21.74
C VAL A 53 -0.19 1.80 22.27
N THR A 54 0.23 0.57 21.99
CA THR A 54 1.60 0.12 22.19
C THR A 54 2.34 0.10 20.86
N LYS A 55 3.44 0.85 20.75
CA LYS A 55 4.34 0.84 19.59
C LYS A 55 5.40 -0.24 19.75
N LEU A 56 5.47 -1.14 18.78
CA LEU A 56 6.51 -2.14 18.61
C LEU A 56 7.47 -1.66 17.53
N VAL A 57 8.74 -1.46 17.88
CA VAL A 57 9.77 -0.93 16.97
C VAL A 57 10.59 -2.07 16.40
N PHE A 58 10.74 -2.11 15.08
CA PHE A 58 11.59 -3.04 14.34
C PHE A 58 12.59 -2.25 13.49
N ALA A 59 13.49 -2.94 12.80
CA ALA A 59 14.53 -2.29 11.99
C ALA A 59 13.96 -1.53 10.77
N ASP A 60 12.89 -2.01 10.20
CA ASP A 60 12.30 -1.53 8.94
C ASP A 60 10.85 -1.06 9.06
N LYS A 61 10.22 -1.24 10.23
CA LYS A 61 8.81 -0.91 10.49
C LYS A 61 8.54 -0.61 11.95
N ASN A 62 7.42 0.05 12.19
CA ASN A 62 6.77 0.11 13.49
C ASN A 62 5.37 -0.53 13.39
N ILE A 63 4.98 -1.28 14.40
CA ILE A 63 3.64 -1.86 14.49
C ILE A 63 2.96 -1.27 15.72
N TYR A 64 1.75 -0.75 15.55
CA TYR A 64 0.96 -0.18 16.62
C TYR A 64 -0.17 -1.13 16.98
N VAL A 65 -0.31 -1.42 18.28
CA VAL A 65 -1.21 -2.44 18.82
C VAL A 65 -2.11 -1.80 19.85
N ASP A 66 -3.42 -2.06 19.78
CA ASP A 66 -4.40 -1.58 20.75
C ASP A 66 -4.32 -2.32 22.10
N GLU A 67 -5.12 -1.87 23.06
CA GLU A 67 -5.20 -2.50 24.40
C GLU A 67 -5.72 -3.95 24.34
N ALA A 68 -6.53 -4.30 23.34
CA ALA A 68 -7.02 -5.65 23.13
C ALA A 68 -5.95 -6.58 22.50
N GLY A 69 -4.82 -6.02 22.09
CA GLY A 69 -3.73 -6.76 21.48
C GLY A 69 -3.87 -6.97 19.98
N ASN A 70 -4.65 -6.12 19.27
CA ASN A 70 -4.77 -6.19 17.83
C ASN A 70 -3.92 -5.11 17.16
N VAL A 71 -3.36 -5.43 16.00
CA VAL A 71 -2.66 -4.47 15.16
C VAL A 71 -3.64 -3.40 14.67
N VAL A 72 -3.32 -2.13 14.96
CA VAL A 72 -4.08 -0.96 14.51
C VAL A 72 -3.55 -0.49 13.17
N VAL A 73 -2.22 -0.37 13.07
CA VAL A 73 -1.55 0.15 11.86
C VAL A 73 -0.11 -0.35 11.81
N VAL A 74 0.43 -0.46 10.59
CA VAL A 74 1.83 -0.79 10.31
C VAL A 74 2.45 0.39 9.56
N GLU A 75 3.52 0.95 10.12
CA GLU A 75 4.31 2.03 9.53
C GLU A 75 5.63 1.46 9.02
N VAL A 76 5.85 1.46 7.71
CA VAL A 76 7.14 1.10 7.13
C VAL A 76 8.09 2.29 7.26
N THR A 77 9.20 2.11 7.99
CA THR A 77 10.19 3.17 8.26
C THR A 77 11.39 3.10 7.34
N SER A 78 11.65 1.95 6.73
CA SER A 78 12.78 1.73 5.83
C SER A 78 12.33 0.91 4.62
N PRO A 79 11.71 1.54 3.62
CA PRO A 79 11.28 0.83 2.41
C PRO A 79 12.48 0.34 1.61
N ILE A 80 12.39 -0.87 1.04
CA ILE A 80 13.46 -1.43 0.19
C ILE A 80 13.66 -0.59 -1.08
N THR A 81 12.58 -0.03 -1.60
CA THR A 81 12.59 0.80 -2.81
C THR A 81 11.58 1.93 -2.67
N GLU A 82 12.03 3.17 -2.84
CA GLU A 82 11.16 4.33 -2.87
C GLU A 82 10.22 4.29 -4.09
N ASN A 83 8.94 4.65 -3.86
CA ASN A 83 7.91 4.68 -4.89
C ASN A 83 7.76 3.34 -5.64
N ALA A 84 7.90 2.23 -4.92
CA ALA A 84 7.92 0.89 -5.51
C ALA A 84 6.63 0.59 -6.30
N LEU A 85 5.46 0.95 -5.76
CA LEU A 85 4.17 0.72 -6.43
C LEU A 85 4.02 1.56 -7.71
N ASP A 86 4.42 2.84 -7.69
CA ASP A 86 4.36 3.69 -8.90
C ASP A 86 5.27 3.13 -10.00
N LYS A 87 6.49 2.71 -9.64
CA LYS A 87 7.41 2.04 -10.58
C LYS A 87 6.87 0.70 -11.08
N ALA A 88 6.16 -0.05 -10.24
CA ALA A 88 5.53 -1.30 -10.64
C ALA A 88 4.41 -1.07 -11.65
N VAL A 89 3.57 -0.05 -11.45
CA VAL A 89 2.54 0.37 -12.42
C VAL A 89 3.18 0.67 -13.77
N ASP A 90 4.25 1.49 -13.80
CA ASP A 90 4.97 1.82 -15.03
C ASP A 90 5.55 0.58 -15.72
N ALA A 91 6.07 -0.38 -14.95
CA ALA A 91 6.61 -1.62 -15.48
C ALA A 91 5.52 -2.49 -16.11
N TYR A 92 4.37 -2.64 -15.47
CA TYR A 92 3.23 -3.39 -16.00
C TYR A 92 2.61 -2.71 -17.23
N LYS A 93 2.53 -1.38 -17.24
CA LYS A 93 2.11 -0.61 -18.41
C LYS A 93 3.01 -0.90 -19.61
N LYS A 94 4.33 -0.85 -19.43
CA LYS A 94 5.29 -1.20 -20.48
C LYS A 94 5.18 -2.64 -20.94
N ALA A 95 4.95 -3.59 -20.03
CA ALA A 95 4.73 -4.99 -20.39
C ALA A 95 3.51 -5.15 -21.31
N TYR A 96 2.39 -4.50 -20.96
CA TYR A 96 1.16 -4.54 -21.75
C TYR A 96 1.31 -3.86 -23.11
N GLU A 97 1.95 -2.67 -23.18
CA GLU A 97 2.23 -1.96 -24.42
C GLU A 97 3.09 -2.79 -25.39
N MET A 98 4.04 -3.58 -24.86
CA MET A 98 4.91 -4.43 -25.67
C MET A 98 4.25 -5.73 -26.12
N ASP A 99 3.37 -6.30 -25.33
CA ASP A 99 2.65 -7.52 -25.65
C ASP A 99 1.28 -7.54 -24.95
N PRO A 100 0.19 -7.18 -25.64
CA PRO A 100 -1.16 -7.20 -25.09
C PRO A 100 -1.62 -8.58 -24.56
N LYS A 101 -0.93 -9.67 -24.91
CA LYS A 101 -1.22 -11.01 -24.35
C LYS A 101 -0.88 -11.10 -22.85
N THR A 102 -0.14 -10.14 -22.30
CA THR A 102 0.13 -10.04 -20.86
C THR A 102 -1.07 -9.47 -20.07
N GLU A 103 -2.16 -9.08 -20.74
CA GLU A 103 -3.33 -8.40 -20.13
C GLU A 103 -3.80 -9.07 -18.84
N LYS A 104 -4.01 -10.38 -18.85
CA LYS A 104 -4.50 -11.12 -17.67
C LYS A 104 -3.58 -10.97 -16.46
N ASP A 105 -2.28 -11.12 -16.68
CA ASP A 105 -1.28 -11.03 -15.61
C ASP A 105 -1.14 -9.59 -15.11
N VAL A 106 -1.18 -8.63 -16.04
CA VAL A 106 -1.11 -7.19 -15.74
C VAL A 106 -2.33 -6.75 -14.93
N VAL A 107 -3.54 -7.13 -15.34
CA VAL A 107 -4.78 -6.80 -14.61
C VAL A 107 -4.74 -7.34 -13.20
N ALA A 108 -4.36 -8.60 -13.00
CA ALA A 108 -4.26 -9.20 -11.68
C ALA A 108 -3.24 -8.48 -10.79
N ALA A 109 -2.09 -8.10 -11.35
CA ALA A 109 -1.05 -7.37 -10.64
C ALA A 109 -1.50 -5.95 -10.26
N LEU A 110 -2.21 -5.26 -11.14
CA LEU A 110 -2.73 -3.92 -10.87
C LEU A 110 -3.84 -3.92 -9.83
N GLN A 111 -4.71 -4.94 -9.80
CA GLN A 111 -5.69 -5.10 -8.73
C GLN A 111 -5.02 -5.23 -7.37
N LYS A 112 -3.90 -5.97 -7.31
CA LYS A 112 -3.08 -6.07 -6.09
C LYS A 112 -2.47 -4.72 -5.70
N ILE A 113 -1.96 -3.95 -6.68
CA ILE A 113 -1.41 -2.60 -6.44
C ILE A 113 -2.50 -1.64 -5.94
N VAL A 114 -3.70 -1.69 -6.51
CA VAL A 114 -4.85 -0.89 -6.03
C VAL A 114 -5.17 -1.22 -4.57
N THR A 115 -5.17 -2.51 -4.20
CA THR A 115 -5.34 -2.93 -2.81
C THR A 115 -4.25 -2.36 -1.91
N ASN A 116 -2.99 -2.37 -2.35
CA ASN A 116 -1.87 -1.82 -1.60
C ASN A 116 -2.00 -0.29 -1.40
N TYR A 117 -2.36 0.47 -2.43
CA TYR A 117 -2.64 1.91 -2.28
C TYR A 117 -3.81 2.19 -1.34
N THR A 118 -4.86 1.36 -1.38
CA THR A 118 -6.00 1.48 -0.46
C THR A 118 -5.56 1.22 0.98
N ASN A 119 -4.71 0.23 1.21
CA ASN A 119 -4.15 -0.05 2.54
C ASN A 119 -3.26 1.09 3.04
N ASP A 120 -2.43 1.69 2.18
CA ASP A 120 -1.63 2.88 2.51
C ASP A 120 -2.54 4.04 2.90
N ALA A 121 -3.61 4.28 2.14
CA ALA A 121 -4.56 5.33 2.41
C ALA A 121 -5.27 5.14 3.77
N ILE A 122 -5.67 3.91 4.09
CA ILE A 122 -6.28 3.56 5.38
C ILE A 122 -5.27 3.76 6.52
N ASN A 123 -4.02 3.35 6.34
CA ASN A 123 -2.95 3.56 7.32
C ASN A 123 -2.72 5.06 7.58
N ASP A 124 -2.57 5.86 6.53
CA ASP A 124 -2.40 7.31 6.65
C ASP A 124 -3.61 7.99 7.29
N TYR A 125 -4.83 7.57 6.92
CA TYR A 125 -6.06 8.05 7.57
C TYR A 125 -6.06 7.73 9.08
N THR A 126 -5.67 6.51 9.46
CA THR A 126 -5.60 6.07 10.85
C THR A 126 -4.60 6.90 11.67
N PHE A 127 -3.49 7.33 11.05
CA PHE A 127 -2.53 8.26 11.66
C PHE A 127 -3.00 9.73 11.70
N GLY A 128 -4.11 10.07 11.06
CA GLY A 128 -4.55 11.45 10.88
C GLY A 128 -3.81 12.20 9.76
N ASN A 129 -3.03 11.50 8.94
CA ASN A 129 -2.30 12.05 7.79
C ASN A 129 -3.23 12.21 6.57
N TYR A 130 -4.31 12.98 6.72
CA TYR A 130 -5.40 13.02 5.74
C TYR A 130 -4.98 13.42 4.33
N ALA A 131 -3.99 14.32 4.19
CA ALA A 131 -3.47 14.71 2.88
C ALA A 131 -2.79 13.54 2.15
N LYS A 132 -2.01 12.72 2.86
CA LYS A 132 -1.40 11.52 2.29
C LYS A 132 -2.44 10.45 1.99
N ALA A 133 -3.41 10.27 2.89
CA ALA A 133 -4.53 9.35 2.66
C ALA A 133 -5.30 9.71 1.39
N SER A 134 -5.59 11.01 1.16
CA SER A 134 -6.23 11.49 -0.07
C SER A 134 -5.42 11.11 -1.31
N GLN A 135 -4.11 11.39 -1.33
CA GLN A 135 -3.24 11.05 -2.46
C GLN A 135 -3.18 9.54 -2.73
N ALA A 136 -3.16 8.72 -1.68
CA ALA A 136 -3.14 7.28 -1.85
C ALA A 136 -4.48 6.74 -2.36
N PHE A 137 -5.62 7.28 -1.90
CA PHE A 137 -6.93 6.97 -2.45
C PHE A 137 -7.08 7.41 -3.91
N GLU A 138 -6.55 8.57 -4.30
CA GLU A 138 -6.52 9.01 -5.71
C GLU A 138 -5.74 8.02 -6.57
N LYS A 139 -4.60 7.52 -6.10
CA LYS A 139 -3.83 6.49 -6.80
C LYS A 139 -4.62 5.18 -6.91
N ALA A 140 -5.29 4.76 -5.84
CA ALA A 140 -6.15 3.58 -5.85
C ALA A 140 -7.33 3.72 -6.81
N ALA A 141 -7.93 4.92 -6.88
CA ALA A 141 -9.06 5.22 -7.77
C ALA A 141 -8.69 5.36 -9.24
N ASN A 142 -7.40 5.50 -9.56
CA ASN A 142 -6.92 5.71 -10.92
C ASN A 142 -6.38 4.41 -11.58
N PRO A 143 -7.25 3.42 -11.82
CA PRO A 143 -6.87 2.20 -12.53
C PRO A 143 -6.56 2.46 -14.00
N SER A 144 -6.92 3.64 -14.52
CA SER A 144 -6.61 4.08 -15.89
C SER A 144 -5.11 4.31 -16.14
N LEU A 145 -4.27 4.13 -15.13
CA LEU A 145 -2.83 4.05 -15.31
C LEU A 145 -2.44 2.93 -16.27
N VAL A 146 -3.33 1.94 -16.51
CA VAL A 146 -3.15 0.91 -17.53
C VAL A 146 -4.47 0.64 -18.27
N ALA A 147 -4.41 0.63 -19.59
CA ALA A 147 -5.55 0.48 -20.48
C ALA A 147 -6.54 -0.69 -20.22
N PRO A 148 -6.15 -1.85 -19.66
CA PRO A 148 -7.09 -2.93 -19.32
C PRO A 148 -8.03 -2.62 -18.18
N LEU A 149 -7.66 -1.76 -17.23
CA LEU A 149 -8.50 -1.35 -16.12
C LEU A 149 -9.27 -0.08 -16.51
N LYS A 150 -10.49 -0.26 -17.00
CA LYS A 150 -11.32 0.85 -17.51
C LYS A 150 -12.30 1.41 -16.50
N GLU A 151 -12.46 0.77 -15.36
CA GLU A 151 -13.44 1.16 -14.35
C GLU A 151 -12.76 1.93 -13.22
N LEU A 152 -13.29 3.12 -12.94
CA LEU A 152 -12.90 3.91 -11.78
C LEU A 152 -13.54 3.33 -10.52
N ASP A 153 -12.77 3.19 -9.44
CA ASP A 153 -13.30 2.86 -8.13
C ASP A 153 -13.96 4.08 -7.50
N GLY A 154 -15.29 4.15 -7.60
CA GLY A 154 -16.08 5.25 -7.05
C GLY A 154 -15.91 5.39 -5.53
N SER A 155 -15.69 4.29 -4.80
CA SER A 155 -15.47 4.32 -3.36
C SER A 155 -14.11 4.95 -3.02
N ALA A 156 -13.07 4.62 -3.77
CA ALA A 156 -11.75 5.23 -3.60
C ALA A 156 -11.77 6.73 -3.95
N LEU A 157 -12.47 7.13 -5.01
CA LEU A 157 -12.67 8.56 -5.35
C LEU A 157 -13.42 9.33 -4.26
N TYR A 158 -14.49 8.73 -3.71
CA TYR A 158 -15.22 9.33 -2.59
C TYR A 158 -14.30 9.52 -1.39
N ASN A 159 -13.54 8.50 -1.01
CA ASN A 159 -12.61 8.55 0.12
C ASN A 159 -11.48 9.57 -0.11
N ALA A 160 -10.99 9.70 -1.34
CA ALA A 160 -10.01 10.74 -1.70
C ALA A 160 -10.57 12.14 -1.46
N GLY A 161 -11.79 12.41 -1.94
CA GLY A 161 -12.46 13.70 -1.72
C GLY A 161 -12.75 13.97 -0.24
N PHE A 162 -13.22 12.97 0.49
CA PHE A 162 -13.50 13.08 1.93
C PHE A 162 -12.23 13.38 2.73
N THR A 163 -11.15 12.66 2.49
CA THR A 163 -9.87 12.87 3.19
C THR A 163 -9.19 14.17 2.80
N ALA A 164 -9.36 14.64 1.55
CA ALA A 164 -8.90 15.96 1.13
C ALA A 164 -9.64 17.10 1.87
N ALA A 165 -10.96 16.94 2.09
CA ALA A 165 -11.73 17.90 2.87
C ALA A 165 -11.25 17.94 4.33
N LEU A 166 -11.00 16.80 4.95
CA LEU A 166 -10.44 16.73 6.30
C LEU A 166 -9.06 17.40 6.38
N ALA A 167 -8.20 17.20 5.40
CA ALA A 167 -6.87 17.80 5.36
C ALA A 167 -6.91 19.33 5.31
N LYS A 168 -7.92 19.94 4.69
CA LYS A 168 -8.11 21.40 4.65
C LYS A 168 -8.62 21.97 5.97
N ASP A 169 -9.42 21.21 6.69
CA ASP A 169 -10.00 21.63 7.97
C ASP A 169 -8.96 21.57 9.12
N TYR A 170 -7.85 20.87 8.93
CA TYR A 170 -6.77 20.73 9.91
C TYR A 170 -5.48 21.49 9.53
N SER A 171 -5.46 22.24 8.45
CA SER A 171 -4.36 23.10 8.03
C SER A 171 -4.63 24.56 8.45
#